data_cf5412d108fb058a294e5b6e6fb0fb84
#
_entry.id   cf5412d108fb058a294e5b6e6fb0fb84
#
_cell.length_a   1.000
_cell.length_b   1.000
_cell.length_c   1.000
_cell.angle_alpha   90.00
_cell.angle_beta   90.00
_cell.angle_gamma   90.00
#
_symmetry.space_group_name_H-M   'P 1'
#
loop_
_entity.id
_entity.type
_entity.pdbx_description
1 polymer ?
#
loop_
_entity_poly.entity_id
_entity_poly.type
_entity_poly.pdbx_seq_one_letter_code
_entity_poly.pdbx_strand_id
1 'polypeptide(L)'
;MDDTMADTVGEHLSRYNAEHGLAITKSDLHGKWLWDHVPEEHREFLLRTMRSDDFFEELHVLPGAVEVLERLQEHYEIFVATAAMEFPNSFASKFRWLQKNFPFLSYRNYVYCGDKSILHADYLVDDMPRYLQMFSGQGVLFSAPHNALATGYPRVENWVEVESYFLPGGIARTSKKRTTD
;
A
#
# COMPACT_ATOMS: atom_id res chain seq x y z
N MET A 1 1.30 -2.59 -0.71
CA MET A 1 1.62 -2.56 0.74
C MET A 1 1.77 -1.13 1.22
N ASP A 2 2.77 -0.39 0.72
CA ASP A 2 2.99 1.02 1.04
C ASP A 2 1.77 1.83 0.63
N ASP A 3 1.36 2.80 1.43
CA ASP A 3 0.18 3.67 1.27
C ASP A 3 -1.17 2.97 0.96
N THR A 4 -1.20 1.65 1.13
CA THR A 4 -2.44 0.84 1.10
C THR A 4 -2.70 0.12 2.42
N MET A 5 -1.68 -0.48 3.02
CA MET A 5 -1.72 -1.15 4.34
C MET A 5 -0.92 -0.39 5.39
N ALA A 6 0.24 0.15 4.97
CA ALA A 6 1.17 0.90 5.79
C ALA A 6 1.15 2.38 5.41
N ASP A 7 1.19 3.27 6.40
CA ASP A 7 1.19 4.73 6.22
C ASP A 7 2.60 5.26 5.94
N THR A 8 3.10 5.01 4.73
CA THR A 8 4.44 5.43 4.31
C THR A 8 4.56 6.94 4.17
N VAL A 9 3.56 7.60 3.59
CA VAL A 9 3.52 9.07 3.47
C VAL A 9 3.45 9.71 4.86
N GLY A 10 2.66 9.17 5.78
CA GLY A 10 2.57 9.70 7.14
C GLY A 10 3.90 9.64 7.89
N GLU A 11 4.61 8.53 7.80
CA GLU A 11 5.95 8.38 8.40
C GLU A 11 6.97 9.34 7.80
N HIS A 12 6.98 9.48 6.46
CA HIS A 12 7.84 10.45 5.77
C HIS A 12 7.57 11.88 6.24
N LEU A 13 6.30 12.28 6.32
CA LEU A 13 5.90 13.59 6.81
C LEU A 13 6.32 13.81 8.27
N SER A 14 6.12 12.80 9.11
CA SER A 14 6.49 12.84 10.52
C SER A 14 7.99 13.14 10.68
N ARG A 15 8.85 12.34 10.02
CA ARG A 15 10.32 12.52 10.09
C ARG A 15 10.76 13.84 9.47
N TYR A 16 10.21 14.22 8.33
CA TYR A 16 10.55 15.46 7.65
C TYR A 16 10.16 16.69 8.48
N ASN A 17 8.95 16.71 9.02
CA ASN A 17 8.47 17.80 9.86
C ASN A 17 9.32 17.94 11.14
N ALA A 18 9.67 16.83 11.78
CA ALA A 18 10.50 16.82 12.98
C ALA A 18 11.90 17.40 12.71
N GLU A 19 12.54 17.04 11.58
CA GLU A 19 13.87 17.51 11.20
C GLU A 19 13.89 19.00 10.89
N HIS A 20 12.85 19.51 10.19
CA HIS A 20 12.84 20.86 9.67
C HIS A 20 11.95 21.84 10.46
N GLY A 21 11.33 21.40 11.56
CA GLY A 21 10.43 22.22 12.36
C GLY A 21 9.18 22.69 11.60
N LEU A 22 8.65 21.81 10.72
CA LEU A 22 7.50 22.09 9.87
C LEU A 22 6.25 21.33 10.34
N ALA A 23 5.11 21.62 9.73
CA ALA A 23 3.82 20.97 10.01
C ALA A 23 3.06 20.64 8.70
N ILE A 24 3.77 20.12 7.70
CA ILE A 24 3.18 19.70 6.44
C ILE A 24 2.28 18.48 6.70
N THR A 25 1.10 18.49 6.11
CA THR A 25 0.08 17.44 6.24
C THR A 25 -0.12 16.69 4.92
N LYS A 26 -0.81 15.56 4.94
CA LYS A 26 -1.19 14.83 3.72
C LYS A 26 -2.03 15.68 2.76
N SER A 27 -2.86 16.59 3.28
CA SER A 27 -3.69 17.47 2.44
C SER A 27 -2.87 18.50 1.66
N ASP A 28 -1.69 18.89 2.15
CA ASP A 28 -0.79 19.80 1.43
C ASP A 28 -0.14 19.14 0.21
N LEU A 29 -0.13 17.81 0.15
CA LEU A 29 0.44 17.03 -0.94
C LEU A 29 -0.53 16.71 -2.08
N HIS A 30 -1.71 17.29 -2.12
CA HIS A 30 -2.77 16.95 -3.08
C HIS A 30 -2.28 16.83 -4.53
N GLY A 31 -2.23 15.60 -5.06
CA GLY A 31 -1.73 15.27 -6.40
C GLY A 31 -0.20 15.30 -6.54
N LYS A 32 0.56 15.35 -5.45
CA LYS A 32 2.03 15.43 -5.45
C LYS A 32 2.66 14.46 -4.47
N TRP A 33 3.89 14.07 -4.77
CA TRP A 33 4.76 13.41 -3.80
C TRP A 33 5.39 14.43 -2.85
N LEU A 34 5.85 13.98 -1.68
CA LEU A 34 6.58 14.83 -0.75
C LEU A 34 7.84 15.44 -1.38
N TRP A 35 8.58 14.70 -2.23
CA TRP A 35 9.75 15.25 -2.95
C TRP A 35 9.43 16.40 -3.91
N ASP A 36 8.20 16.48 -4.43
CA ASP A 36 7.78 17.56 -5.32
C ASP A 36 7.33 18.78 -4.52
N HIS A 37 7.10 18.60 -3.23
CA HIS A 37 6.64 19.63 -2.30
C HIS A 37 7.78 20.29 -1.53
N VAL A 38 8.90 19.56 -1.32
CA VAL A 38 10.05 20.05 -0.55
C VAL A 38 11.11 20.71 -1.45
N PRO A 39 11.96 21.62 -0.90
CA PRO A 39 13.12 22.13 -1.59
C PRO A 39 14.07 21.03 -2.07
N GLU A 40 14.77 21.26 -3.19
CA GLU A 40 15.66 20.25 -3.79
C GLU A 40 16.76 19.80 -2.82
N GLU A 41 17.30 20.71 -2.03
CA GLU A 41 18.32 20.44 -1.01
C GLU A 41 17.86 19.48 0.10
N HIS A 42 16.54 19.32 0.29
CA HIS A 42 15.99 18.41 1.30
C HIS A 42 15.72 16.99 0.76
N ARG A 43 15.80 16.79 -0.56
CA ARG A 43 15.50 15.46 -1.17
C ARG A 43 16.45 14.37 -0.70
N GLU A 44 17.72 14.71 -0.45
CA GLU A 44 18.68 13.74 0.09
C GLU A 44 18.29 13.27 1.50
N PHE A 45 17.71 14.12 2.32
CA PHE A 45 17.14 13.72 3.61
C PHE A 45 16.04 12.68 3.44
N LEU A 46 15.11 12.88 2.50
CA LEU A 46 14.04 11.93 2.23
C LEU A 46 14.56 10.58 1.77
N LEU A 47 15.55 10.56 0.87
CA LEU A 47 16.19 9.32 0.40
C LEU A 47 16.93 8.60 1.54
N ARG A 48 17.66 9.34 2.36
CA ARG A 48 18.38 8.78 3.50
C ARG A 48 17.42 8.16 4.52
N THR A 49 16.29 8.83 4.75
CA THR A 49 15.23 8.33 5.65
C THR A 49 14.68 6.99 5.15
N MET A 50 14.34 6.88 3.87
CA MET A 50 13.84 5.61 3.30
C MET A 50 14.92 4.51 3.24
N ARG A 51 16.19 4.87 3.25
CA ARG A 51 17.32 3.93 3.32
C ARG A 51 17.68 3.52 4.74
N SER A 52 17.08 4.12 5.76
CA SER A 52 17.29 3.69 7.14
C SER A 52 16.60 2.37 7.42
N ASP A 53 17.21 1.54 8.29
CA ASP A 53 16.72 0.18 8.56
C ASP A 53 15.39 0.18 9.31
N ASP A 54 15.10 1.23 10.08
CA ASP A 54 13.92 1.38 10.92
C ASP A 54 12.70 1.92 10.16
N PHE A 55 12.89 2.67 9.06
CA PHE A 55 11.80 3.36 8.36
C PHE A 55 10.61 2.41 8.04
N PHE A 56 10.88 1.31 7.37
CA PHE A 56 9.82 0.36 6.96
C PHE A 56 9.35 -0.55 8.09
N GLU A 57 10.09 -0.65 9.19
CA GLU A 57 9.74 -1.48 10.33
C GLU A 57 8.80 -0.78 11.31
N GLU A 58 8.85 0.55 11.35
CA GLU A 58 8.09 1.40 12.27
C GLU A 58 6.80 1.98 11.65
N LEU A 59 6.50 1.70 10.38
CA LEU A 59 5.31 2.20 9.70
C LEU A 59 4.03 1.89 10.49
N HIS A 60 3.18 2.89 10.64
CA HIS A 60 1.84 2.69 11.19
C HIS A 60 0.97 1.91 10.21
N VAL A 61 0.15 1.02 10.72
CA VAL A 61 -0.89 0.35 9.92
C VAL A 61 -2.01 1.34 9.64
N LEU A 62 -2.48 1.39 8.41
CA LEU A 62 -3.64 2.21 8.06
C LEU A 62 -4.90 1.71 8.80
N PRO A 63 -5.73 2.62 9.34
CA PRO A 63 -6.90 2.25 10.13
C PRO A 63 -7.84 1.28 9.40
N GLY A 64 -8.24 0.21 10.04
CA GLY A 64 -9.13 -0.81 9.51
C GLY A 64 -8.50 -1.88 8.63
N ALA A 65 -7.19 -1.75 8.29
CA ALA A 65 -6.52 -2.69 7.39
C ALA A 65 -6.49 -4.12 7.94
N VAL A 66 -6.21 -4.29 9.22
CA VAL A 66 -6.12 -5.61 9.86
C VAL A 66 -7.49 -6.28 9.84
N GLU A 67 -8.49 -5.62 10.39
CA GLU A 67 -9.84 -6.16 10.57
C GLU A 67 -10.51 -6.49 9.24
N VAL A 68 -10.31 -5.64 8.22
CA VAL A 68 -10.90 -5.87 6.91
C VAL A 68 -10.20 -7.01 6.18
N LEU A 69 -8.86 -7.09 6.23
CA LEU A 69 -8.13 -8.21 5.63
C LEU A 69 -8.41 -9.55 6.31
N GLU A 70 -8.62 -9.58 7.64
CA GLU A 70 -9.07 -10.79 8.35
C GLU A 70 -10.43 -11.28 7.82
N ARG A 71 -11.38 -10.37 7.58
CA ARG A 71 -12.67 -10.75 6.99
C ARG A 71 -12.56 -11.15 5.52
N LEU A 72 -11.76 -10.43 4.73
CA LEU A 72 -11.59 -10.72 3.31
C LEU A 72 -10.97 -12.10 3.06
N GLN A 73 -10.03 -12.56 3.90
CA GLN A 73 -9.39 -13.87 3.72
C GLN A 73 -10.36 -15.06 3.85
N GLU A 74 -11.54 -14.87 4.45
CA GLU A 74 -12.59 -15.89 4.49
C GLU A 74 -13.19 -16.15 3.11
N HIS A 75 -13.05 -15.20 2.18
CA HIS A 75 -13.70 -15.22 0.87
C HIS A 75 -12.72 -15.14 -0.30
N TYR A 76 -11.51 -14.64 -0.05
CA TYR A 76 -10.48 -14.39 -1.05
C TYR A 76 -9.13 -14.99 -0.61
N GLU A 77 -8.35 -15.47 -1.56
CA GLU A 77 -6.93 -15.72 -1.34
C GLU A 77 -6.18 -14.39 -1.46
N ILE A 78 -5.52 -13.97 -0.38
CA ILE A 78 -4.89 -12.66 -0.28
C ILE A 78 -3.38 -12.78 -0.46
N PHE A 79 -2.83 -12.01 -1.38
CA PHE A 79 -1.40 -11.82 -1.59
C PHE A 79 -1.03 -10.36 -1.29
N VAL A 80 0.14 -10.16 -0.69
CA VAL A 80 0.69 -8.82 -0.48
C VAL A 80 1.83 -8.59 -1.45
N ALA A 81 1.62 -7.73 -2.45
CA ALA A 81 2.65 -7.38 -3.42
C ALA A 81 3.30 -6.03 -3.09
N THR A 82 4.63 -5.99 -3.06
CA THR A 82 5.40 -4.77 -2.78
C THR A 82 6.58 -4.60 -3.72
N ALA A 83 6.81 -3.36 -4.21
CA ALA A 83 7.94 -3.00 -5.07
C ALA A 83 9.20 -2.68 -4.25
N ALA A 84 9.54 -3.54 -3.27
CA ALA A 84 10.66 -3.34 -2.36
C ALA A 84 12.03 -3.28 -3.07
N MET A 85 12.12 -3.63 -4.35
CA MET A 85 13.32 -3.53 -5.17
C MET A 85 13.87 -2.11 -5.26
N GLU A 86 13.02 -1.10 -5.14
CA GLU A 86 13.42 0.30 -5.16
C GLU A 86 14.28 0.66 -3.93
N PHE A 87 14.05 -0.04 -2.80
CA PHE A 87 14.79 0.10 -1.54
C PHE A 87 15.14 -1.28 -0.99
N PRO A 88 16.26 -1.90 -1.43
CA PRO A 88 16.61 -3.27 -1.06
C PRO A 88 16.76 -3.49 0.46
N ASN A 89 17.16 -2.48 1.22
CA ASN A 89 17.19 -2.53 2.69
C ASN A 89 15.80 -2.79 3.31
N SER A 90 14.71 -2.48 2.56
CA SER A 90 13.34 -2.67 3.04
C SER A 90 12.85 -4.12 3.05
N PHE A 91 13.53 -5.07 2.39
CA PHE A 91 13.04 -6.46 2.29
C PHE A 91 12.77 -7.08 3.66
N ALA A 92 13.78 -7.11 4.52
CA ALA A 92 13.67 -7.73 5.83
C ALA A 92 12.71 -6.95 6.75
N SER A 93 12.76 -5.63 6.69
CA SER A 93 11.89 -4.75 7.49
C SER A 93 10.41 -4.91 7.12
N LYS A 94 10.08 -4.91 5.82
CA LYS A 94 8.72 -5.16 5.34
C LYS A 94 8.23 -6.57 5.68
N PHE A 95 9.12 -7.58 5.59
CA PHE A 95 8.78 -8.93 5.99
C PHE A 95 8.41 -9.00 7.48
N ARG A 96 9.26 -8.44 8.37
CA ARG A 96 8.98 -8.39 9.81
C ARG A 96 7.73 -7.58 10.12
N TRP A 97 7.54 -6.45 9.45
CA TRP A 97 6.35 -5.61 9.60
C TRP A 97 5.05 -6.36 9.25
N LEU A 98 5.04 -7.11 8.14
CA LEU A 98 3.89 -7.95 7.75
C LEU A 98 3.63 -9.05 8.77
N GLN A 99 4.66 -9.76 9.22
CA GLN A 99 4.49 -10.80 10.24
C GLN A 99 3.98 -10.26 11.58
N LYS A 100 4.41 -9.07 11.96
CA LYS A 100 4.01 -8.41 13.21
C LYS A 100 2.55 -7.96 13.16
N ASN A 101 2.15 -7.30 12.07
CA ASN A 101 0.86 -6.61 11.99
C ASN A 101 -0.24 -7.47 11.34
N PHE A 102 0.11 -8.45 10.51
CA PHE A 102 -0.82 -9.33 9.78
C PHE A 102 -0.42 -10.81 9.95
N PRO A 103 -0.35 -11.32 11.20
CA PRO A 103 0.12 -12.69 11.48
C PRO A 103 -0.77 -13.79 10.89
N PHE A 104 -2.01 -13.46 10.53
CA PHE A 104 -2.96 -14.36 9.87
C PHE A 104 -2.66 -14.57 8.38
N LEU A 105 -1.91 -13.67 7.73
CA LEU A 105 -1.48 -13.83 6.35
C LEU A 105 -0.24 -14.72 6.26
N SER A 106 -0.31 -15.77 5.46
CA SER A 106 0.84 -16.65 5.22
C SER A 106 1.99 -15.88 4.58
N TYR A 107 3.22 -16.06 5.09
CA TYR A 107 4.42 -15.49 4.45
C TYR A 107 4.63 -15.99 3.00
N ARG A 108 4.02 -17.11 2.62
CA ARG A 108 4.04 -17.64 1.24
C ARG A 108 3.29 -16.75 0.26
N ASN A 109 2.41 -15.90 0.78
CA ASN A 109 1.61 -14.97 0.00
C ASN A 109 2.27 -13.56 -0.08
N TYR A 110 3.51 -13.41 0.41
CA TYR A 110 4.26 -12.16 0.27
C TYR A 110 5.05 -12.17 -1.04
N VAL A 111 4.77 -11.20 -1.91
CA VAL A 111 5.35 -11.09 -3.25
C VAL A 111 6.19 -9.82 -3.33
N TYR A 112 7.50 -10.00 -3.41
CA TYR A 112 8.46 -8.91 -3.61
C TYR A 112 8.78 -8.81 -5.09
N CYS A 113 8.21 -7.82 -5.79
CA CYS A 113 8.40 -7.64 -7.23
C CYS A 113 8.41 -6.16 -7.61
N GLY A 114 9.30 -5.80 -8.53
CA GLY A 114 9.35 -4.42 -9.08
C GLY A 114 8.32 -4.19 -10.19
N ASP A 115 7.95 -5.23 -10.91
CA ASP A 115 6.98 -5.17 -12.01
C ASP A 115 5.74 -6.00 -11.66
N LYS A 116 4.65 -5.30 -11.35
CA LYS A 116 3.37 -5.94 -10.97
C LYS A 116 2.57 -6.44 -12.17
N SER A 117 3.02 -6.22 -13.41
CA SER A 117 2.36 -6.78 -14.61
C SER A 117 2.44 -8.31 -14.66
N ILE A 118 3.41 -8.91 -13.95
CA ILE A 118 3.57 -10.37 -13.85
C ILE A 118 2.56 -11.04 -12.91
N LEU A 119 1.82 -10.26 -12.14
CA LEU A 119 0.86 -10.79 -11.18
C LEU A 119 -0.40 -11.28 -11.89
N HIS A 120 -0.81 -12.50 -11.58
CA HIS A 120 -2.04 -13.11 -12.07
C HIS A 120 -3.02 -13.28 -10.91
N ALA A 121 -3.91 -12.29 -10.74
CA ALA A 121 -4.97 -12.31 -9.75
C ALA A 121 -6.23 -11.67 -10.33
N ASP A 122 -7.37 -11.85 -9.66
CA ASP A 122 -8.63 -11.26 -10.12
C ASP A 122 -8.67 -9.75 -9.85
N TYR A 123 -8.07 -9.31 -8.72
CA TYR A 123 -8.06 -7.93 -8.27
C TYR A 123 -6.67 -7.48 -7.83
N LEU A 124 -6.37 -6.20 -8.04
CA LEU A 124 -5.22 -5.52 -7.46
C LEU A 124 -5.70 -4.22 -6.80
N VAL A 125 -5.54 -4.10 -5.49
CA VAL A 125 -5.71 -2.85 -4.74
C VAL A 125 -4.34 -2.21 -4.59
N ASP A 126 -4.15 -1.03 -5.17
CA ASP A 126 -2.85 -0.34 -5.19
C ASP A 126 -3.05 1.18 -5.20
N ASP A 127 -2.09 1.91 -4.64
CA ASP A 127 -2.07 3.38 -4.64
C ASP A 127 -1.45 3.97 -5.92
N MET A 128 -0.78 3.13 -6.74
CA MET A 128 -0.05 3.55 -7.92
C MET A 128 -0.83 3.25 -9.22
N PRO A 129 -1.36 4.28 -9.91
CA PRO A 129 -2.09 4.11 -11.18
C PRO A 129 -1.30 3.32 -12.23
N ARG A 130 0.04 3.50 -12.29
CA ARG A 130 0.92 2.78 -13.24
C ARG A 130 0.84 1.26 -13.10
N TYR A 131 0.71 0.74 -11.88
CA TYR A 131 0.58 -0.71 -11.66
C TYR A 131 -0.81 -1.21 -12.04
N LEU A 132 -1.85 -0.43 -11.76
CA LEU A 132 -3.21 -0.77 -12.14
C LEU A 132 -3.39 -0.79 -13.67
N GLN A 133 -2.71 0.11 -14.37
CA GLN A 133 -2.76 0.17 -15.84
C GLN A 133 -2.15 -1.07 -16.51
N MET A 134 -1.12 -1.65 -15.91
CA MET A 134 -0.41 -2.83 -16.46
C MET A 134 -0.99 -4.16 -15.95
N PHE A 135 -1.86 -4.11 -14.95
CA PHE A 135 -2.45 -5.30 -14.35
C PHE A 135 -3.54 -5.91 -15.23
N SER A 136 -3.51 -7.23 -15.43
CA SER A 136 -4.44 -7.93 -16.31
C SER A 136 -5.84 -8.18 -15.72
N GLY A 137 -5.98 -8.10 -14.39
CA GLY A 137 -7.25 -8.22 -13.67
C GLY A 137 -7.92 -6.87 -13.41
N GLN A 138 -8.82 -6.83 -12.43
CA GLN A 138 -9.50 -5.59 -12.04
C GLN A 138 -8.64 -4.78 -11.07
N GLY A 139 -8.15 -3.62 -11.52
CA GLY A 139 -7.46 -2.64 -10.68
C GLY A 139 -8.46 -1.82 -9.84
N VAL A 140 -8.13 -1.59 -8.57
CA VAL A 140 -8.85 -0.71 -7.64
C VAL A 140 -7.85 0.25 -7.03
N LEU A 141 -8.05 1.55 -7.24
CA LEU A 141 -7.14 2.58 -6.75
C LEU A 141 -7.43 2.89 -5.27
N PHE A 142 -6.45 2.65 -4.42
CA PHE A 142 -6.50 3.09 -3.03
C PHE A 142 -6.01 4.54 -2.94
N SER A 143 -6.81 5.41 -2.32
CA SER A 143 -6.52 6.85 -2.26
C SER A 143 -5.29 7.15 -1.40
N ALA A 144 -4.37 7.89 -1.99
CA ALA A 144 -3.19 8.45 -1.36
C ALA A 144 -2.98 9.89 -1.86
N PRO A 145 -2.22 10.74 -1.15
CA PRO A 145 -2.05 12.14 -1.55
C PRO A 145 -1.55 12.31 -2.99
N HIS A 146 -0.56 11.52 -3.41
CA HIS A 146 0.05 11.61 -4.73
C HIS A 146 -0.86 11.22 -5.89
N ASN A 147 -1.88 10.40 -5.63
CA ASN A 147 -2.82 9.95 -6.66
C ASN A 147 -4.17 10.68 -6.65
N ALA A 148 -4.32 11.74 -5.86
CA ALA A 148 -5.59 12.44 -5.68
C ALA A 148 -6.23 12.92 -6.99
N LEU A 149 -5.42 13.23 -8.01
CA LEU A 149 -5.87 13.68 -9.32
C LEU A 149 -6.03 12.55 -10.36
N ALA A 150 -5.69 11.30 -10.00
CA ALA A 150 -5.82 10.18 -10.92
C ALA A 150 -7.29 9.80 -11.12
N THR A 151 -7.66 9.49 -12.36
CA THR A 151 -9.01 9.10 -12.78
C THR A 151 -8.98 7.81 -13.59
N GLY A 152 -10.16 7.24 -13.86
CA GLY A 152 -10.29 6.06 -14.73
C GLY A 152 -10.22 4.71 -14.01
N TYR A 153 -10.19 4.69 -12.68
CA TYR A 153 -10.19 3.48 -11.87
C TYR A 153 -11.35 3.49 -10.87
N PRO A 154 -11.96 2.34 -10.52
CA PRO A 154 -12.67 2.22 -9.26
C PRO A 154 -11.76 2.68 -8.13
N ARG A 155 -12.28 3.52 -7.22
CA ARG A 155 -11.50 4.12 -6.15
C ARG A 155 -12.08 3.77 -4.80
N VAL A 156 -11.21 3.57 -3.82
CA VAL A 156 -11.54 3.41 -2.41
C VAL A 156 -10.68 4.38 -1.58
N GLU A 157 -11.30 5.07 -0.64
CA GLU A 157 -10.66 6.10 0.18
C GLU A 157 -10.02 5.53 1.47
N ASN A 158 -10.50 4.38 1.91
CA ASN A 158 -10.09 3.75 3.17
C ASN A 158 -10.52 2.27 3.21
N TRP A 159 -10.15 1.57 4.28
CA TRP A 159 -10.44 0.16 4.42
C TRP A 159 -11.93 -0.17 4.63
N VAL A 160 -12.75 0.77 5.13
CA VAL A 160 -14.22 0.59 5.19
C VAL A 160 -14.80 0.53 3.77
N GLU A 161 -14.29 1.34 2.86
CA GLU A 161 -14.71 1.28 1.45
C GLU A 161 -14.16 0.06 0.72
N VAL A 162 -12.93 -0.40 1.06
CA VAL A 162 -12.42 -1.70 0.59
C VAL A 162 -13.38 -2.82 0.98
N GLU A 163 -13.78 -2.88 2.25
CA GLU A 163 -14.75 -3.88 2.70
C GLU A 163 -16.06 -3.79 1.92
N SER A 164 -16.62 -2.60 1.79
CA SER A 164 -17.88 -2.39 1.06
C SER A 164 -17.78 -2.76 -0.42
N TYR A 165 -16.61 -2.57 -1.02
CA TYR A 165 -16.36 -2.92 -2.42
C TYR A 165 -16.33 -4.44 -2.64
N PHE A 166 -15.65 -5.18 -1.75
CA PHE A 166 -15.43 -6.62 -1.89
C PHE A 166 -16.49 -7.48 -1.20
N LEU A 167 -17.16 -6.97 -0.16
CA LEU A 167 -18.21 -7.65 0.61
C LEU A 167 -19.53 -6.84 0.62
N PRO A 168 -20.13 -6.50 -0.54
CA PRO A 168 -21.34 -5.69 -0.60
C PRO A 168 -22.51 -6.40 0.09
N GLY A 169 -23.08 -5.78 1.12
CA GLY A 169 -24.23 -6.29 1.86
C GLY A 169 -23.96 -7.49 2.76
N GLY A 170 -22.69 -7.76 3.11
CA GLY A 170 -22.30 -8.90 3.94
C GLY A 170 -22.44 -10.26 3.25
N ILE A 171 -22.71 -10.28 1.95
CA ILE A 171 -22.80 -11.53 1.16
C ILE A 171 -21.61 -11.57 0.20
N ALA A 172 -20.76 -12.59 0.38
CA ALA A 172 -19.62 -12.86 -0.46
C ALA A 172 -20.02 -12.99 -1.94
N ARG A 173 -19.36 -12.22 -2.83
CA ARG A 173 -19.27 -12.62 -4.23
C ARG A 173 -18.38 -13.85 -4.27
N THR A 174 -18.98 -15.04 -4.47
CA THR A 174 -18.25 -16.28 -4.56
C THR A 174 -17.28 -16.22 -5.74
N SER A 175 -15.98 -16.08 -5.46
CA SER A 175 -14.95 -16.35 -6.45
C SER A 175 -15.06 -17.84 -6.83
N LYS A 176 -15.05 -18.15 -8.11
CA LYS A 176 -14.94 -19.53 -8.58
C LYS A 176 -13.63 -20.10 -8.02
N LYS A 177 -13.74 -21.04 -7.08
CA LYS A 177 -12.61 -21.88 -6.71
C LYS A 177 -12.06 -22.51 -7.99
N ARG A 178 -10.81 -22.25 -8.33
CA ARG A 178 -10.09 -23.08 -9.29
C ARG A 178 -10.02 -24.47 -8.70
N THR A 179 -10.79 -25.40 -9.25
CA THR A 179 -10.57 -26.82 -9.04
C THR A 179 -9.25 -27.15 -9.74
N THR A 180 -8.24 -27.41 -8.96
CA THR A 180 -7.03 -28.10 -9.41
C THR A 180 -7.40 -29.58 -9.52
N ASP A 181 -7.57 -30.05 -10.75
CA ASP A 181 -7.40 -31.46 -11.09
C ASP A 181 -5.92 -31.80 -11.23
#